data_46408c929050434eb2480f2e26c47399
#
_entry.id   46408c929050434eb2480f2e26c47399
#
_cell.length_a   1.000
_cell.length_b   1.000
_cell.length_c   1.000
_cell.angle_alpha   90.00
_cell.angle_beta   90.00
_cell.angle_gamma   90.00
#
_symmetry.space_group_name_H-M   'P 1'
#
loop_
_entity.id
_entity.type
_entity.pdbx_description
1 polymer ?
#
loop_
_entity_poly.entity_id
_entity_poly.type
_entity_poly.pdbx_seq_one_letter_code
_entity_poly.pdbx_strand_id
1 'polypeptide(L)'
;MPKIDFSKYKDVPTIFFQPFSETIVETISHPAWEVPDKVGIIVAPTGAFYSKEQNPNQLYDVDEIIRESIESVEAGACSVHVHVREENGFPSGDRGQTEKVVKALRDRFGGDIHIDGEALFGESFEEMMEPITEDFYESAAVNCHATFFGDTISYLAPQTCKATVEVLQAYGKKPLLAVYNPGDIDNTYRWVIKPGLVNPPISWIIVAGMPGGAPMWDPISMCETLVYLLRRIKDVDESEHPSVTVCSCGRASFYLTTLAIMLGCNVRVGKEDSIYMLPTSDDVIVSNKKVVEQAVAIARMLGREPMTGHEYRESLGMKPF
;
A
#
# COMPACT_ATOMS: atom_id res chain seq x y z
N MET A 1 -46.44 -43.46 -5.62
CA MET A 1 -45.01 -43.24 -5.92
C MET A 1 -44.54 -44.44 -6.75
N PRO A 2 -43.80 -44.23 -7.84
CA PRO A 2 -43.23 -45.36 -8.57
C PRO A 2 -42.27 -46.10 -7.63
N LYS A 3 -42.42 -47.42 -7.53
CA LYS A 3 -41.51 -48.25 -6.75
C LYS A 3 -40.21 -48.42 -7.52
N ILE A 4 -39.11 -47.92 -6.96
CA ILE A 4 -37.78 -48.06 -7.53
C ILE A 4 -37.33 -49.53 -7.33
N ASP A 5 -36.88 -50.16 -8.42
CA ASP A 5 -36.27 -51.48 -8.35
C ASP A 5 -34.78 -51.35 -7.98
N PHE A 6 -34.44 -51.55 -6.71
CA PHE A 6 -33.09 -51.44 -6.20
C PHE A 6 -32.14 -52.53 -6.71
N SER A 7 -32.62 -53.59 -7.36
CA SER A 7 -31.75 -54.62 -7.94
C SER A 7 -30.78 -54.06 -8.99
N LYS A 8 -31.14 -52.95 -9.60
CA LYS A 8 -30.30 -52.22 -10.57
C LYS A 8 -29.11 -51.50 -9.94
N TYR A 9 -29.15 -51.31 -8.63
CA TYR A 9 -28.15 -50.51 -7.89
C TYR A 9 -27.33 -51.34 -6.89
N LYS A 10 -27.39 -52.68 -7.04
CA LYS A 10 -26.71 -53.61 -6.09
C LYS A 10 -25.17 -53.42 -6.09
N ASP A 11 -24.61 -52.91 -7.20
CA ASP A 11 -23.19 -52.71 -7.39
C ASP A 11 -22.79 -51.23 -7.12
N VAL A 12 -23.75 -50.38 -6.69
CA VAL A 12 -23.47 -48.97 -6.33
C VAL A 12 -22.83 -48.97 -4.94
N PRO A 13 -21.64 -48.37 -4.81
CA PRO A 13 -20.97 -48.26 -3.52
C PRO A 13 -21.81 -47.52 -2.50
N THR A 14 -21.95 -48.05 -1.30
CA THR A 14 -22.65 -47.38 -0.18
C THR A 14 -21.72 -46.52 0.68
N ILE A 15 -20.40 -46.63 0.46
CA ILE A 15 -19.37 -45.83 1.12
C ILE A 15 -18.78 -44.89 0.07
N PHE A 16 -19.01 -43.59 0.25
CA PHE A 16 -18.51 -42.55 -0.64
C PHE A 16 -17.14 -42.01 -0.20
N PHE A 17 -16.65 -42.44 0.93
CA PHE A 17 -15.41 -41.97 1.51
C PHE A 17 -14.55 -43.16 1.96
N GLN A 18 -13.37 -43.25 1.37
CA GLN A 18 -12.32 -44.17 1.78
C GLN A 18 -11.21 -43.37 2.49
N PRO A 19 -11.11 -43.46 3.84
CA PRO A 19 -10.04 -42.79 4.55
C PRO A 19 -8.67 -43.34 4.08
N PHE A 20 -7.69 -42.44 3.98
CA PHE A 20 -6.32 -42.80 3.57
C PHE A 20 -6.17 -43.31 2.13
N SER A 21 -7.15 -43.06 1.24
CA SER A 21 -6.98 -43.37 -0.19
C SER A 21 -5.96 -42.41 -0.82
N GLU A 22 -5.21 -42.89 -1.82
CA GLU A 22 -4.25 -42.08 -2.57
C GLU A 22 -4.92 -40.81 -3.17
N THR A 23 -6.14 -40.96 -3.71
CA THR A 23 -6.91 -39.83 -4.26
C THR A 23 -7.17 -38.72 -3.23
N ILE A 24 -7.48 -39.09 -1.96
CA ILE A 24 -7.69 -38.11 -0.89
C ILE A 24 -6.36 -37.47 -0.52
N VAL A 25 -5.27 -38.23 -0.43
CA VAL A 25 -3.93 -37.71 -0.16
C VAL A 25 -3.50 -36.74 -1.24
N GLU A 26 -3.64 -37.09 -2.52
CA GLU A 26 -3.34 -36.20 -3.65
C GLU A 26 -4.18 -34.92 -3.63
N THR A 27 -5.48 -35.02 -3.34
CA THR A 27 -6.38 -33.86 -3.28
C THR A 27 -6.04 -32.90 -2.13
N ILE A 28 -5.55 -33.44 -1.01
CA ILE A 28 -5.17 -32.65 0.16
C ILE A 28 -3.71 -32.17 0.08
N SER A 29 -2.85 -32.92 -0.59
CA SER A 29 -1.42 -32.61 -0.73
C SER A 29 -1.14 -31.64 -1.88
N HIS A 30 -1.79 -30.47 -1.87
CA HIS A 30 -1.42 -29.41 -2.79
C HIS A 30 0.01 -28.89 -2.48
N PRO A 31 0.75 -28.43 -3.49
CA PRO A 31 2.03 -27.79 -3.25
C PRO A 31 1.86 -26.58 -2.34
N ALA A 32 2.89 -26.22 -1.61
CA ALA A 32 2.90 -24.99 -0.83
C ALA A 32 2.64 -23.79 -1.74
N TRP A 33 1.91 -22.81 -1.22
CA TRP A 33 1.66 -21.59 -1.97
C TRP A 33 2.92 -20.72 -1.97
N GLU A 34 3.17 -20.09 -3.11
CA GLU A 34 4.26 -19.12 -3.25
C GLU A 34 3.76 -17.73 -2.82
N VAL A 35 4.06 -17.39 -1.57
CA VAL A 35 3.83 -16.07 -1.00
C VAL A 35 5.18 -15.53 -0.54
N PRO A 36 5.53 -14.26 -0.82
CA PRO A 36 6.81 -13.70 -0.39
C PRO A 36 7.04 -13.86 1.12
N ASP A 37 8.20 -14.34 1.53
CA ASP A 37 8.56 -14.55 2.94
C ASP A 37 8.62 -13.24 3.74
N LYS A 38 8.83 -12.12 3.04
CA LYS A 38 8.98 -10.80 3.66
C LYS A 38 7.92 -9.84 3.19
N VAL A 39 7.60 -8.85 4.05
CA VAL A 39 6.62 -7.81 3.79
C VAL A 39 7.20 -6.43 4.08
N GLY A 40 7.11 -5.51 3.12
CA GLY A 40 7.36 -4.10 3.35
C GLY A 40 6.23 -3.48 4.17
N ILE A 41 6.57 -2.88 5.30
CA ILE A 41 5.64 -2.11 6.13
C ILE A 41 6.06 -0.65 6.06
N ILE A 42 5.25 0.15 5.38
CA ILE A 42 5.45 1.58 5.20
C ILE A 42 4.59 2.31 6.25
N VAL A 43 5.15 3.29 6.94
CA VAL A 43 4.36 4.16 7.80
C VAL A 43 4.09 5.49 7.12
N ALA A 44 2.83 5.95 7.14
CA ALA A 44 2.39 7.27 6.70
C ALA A 44 1.85 8.05 7.91
N PRO A 45 2.72 8.88 8.57
CA PRO A 45 2.42 9.39 9.91
C PRO A 45 1.26 10.37 9.98
N THR A 46 1.05 11.21 8.96
CA THR A 46 0.08 12.31 9.05
C THR A 46 -0.74 12.54 7.78
N GLY A 47 -0.13 12.59 6.57
CA GLY A 47 -0.84 12.86 5.32
C GLY A 47 -1.65 14.15 5.31
N ALA A 48 -2.75 14.16 4.53
CA ALA A 48 -3.58 15.35 4.32
C ALA A 48 -5.10 15.11 4.48
N PHE A 49 -5.55 13.87 4.68
CA PHE A 49 -6.96 13.52 4.57
C PHE A 49 -7.79 13.74 5.85
N TYR A 50 -7.17 13.66 7.01
CA TYR A 50 -7.88 13.69 8.29
C TYR A 50 -7.41 14.82 9.19
N SER A 51 -8.35 15.42 9.95
CA SER A 51 -8.10 16.52 10.87
C SER A 51 -8.05 16.07 12.33
N LYS A 52 -7.63 16.98 13.23
CA LYS A 52 -7.71 16.76 14.69
C LYS A 52 -9.13 16.67 15.22
N GLU A 53 -10.13 17.16 14.47
CA GLU A 53 -11.55 16.98 14.81
C GLU A 53 -11.99 15.52 14.65
N GLN A 54 -11.46 14.83 13.64
CA GLN A 54 -11.76 13.43 13.37
C GLN A 54 -10.90 12.48 14.21
N ASN A 55 -9.62 12.83 14.42
CA ASN A 55 -8.70 12.12 15.32
C ASN A 55 -7.85 13.13 16.10
N PRO A 56 -8.12 13.35 17.41
CA PRO A 56 -7.37 14.30 18.23
C PRO A 56 -5.85 14.03 18.27
N ASN A 57 -5.42 12.80 17.94
CA ASN A 57 -4.02 12.41 17.92
C ASN A 57 -3.34 12.68 16.56
N GLN A 58 -4.02 13.34 15.61
CA GLN A 58 -3.44 13.68 14.31
C GLN A 58 -2.27 14.65 14.47
N LEU A 59 -1.23 14.46 13.66
CA LEU A 59 0.03 15.19 13.80
C LEU A 59 0.02 16.41 12.85
N TYR A 60 0.23 17.60 13.42
CA TYR A 60 0.41 18.84 12.67
C TYR A 60 1.81 19.42 12.87
N ASP A 61 2.35 19.23 14.07
CA ASP A 61 3.67 19.70 14.43
C ASP A 61 4.79 18.82 13.88
N VAL A 62 5.84 19.43 13.33
CA VAL A 62 6.95 18.72 12.68
C VAL A 62 7.75 17.86 13.67
N ASP A 63 7.90 18.29 14.92
CA ASP A 63 8.64 17.51 15.94
C ASP A 63 7.83 16.29 16.40
N GLU A 64 6.48 16.39 16.40
CA GLU A 64 5.59 15.24 16.61
C GLU A 64 5.69 14.24 15.45
N ILE A 65 5.72 14.73 14.20
CA ILE A 65 5.89 13.89 13.00
C ILE A 65 7.22 13.16 13.05
N ILE A 66 8.32 13.84 13.38
CA ILE A 66 9.65 13.23 13.54
C ILE A 66 9.62 12.14 14.60
N ARG A 67 9.11 12.46 15.80
CA ARG A 67 9.06 11.51 16.90
C ARG A 67 8.31 10.24 16.55
N GLU A 68 7.06 10.37 16.05
CA GLU A 68 6.25 9.20 15.71
C GLU A 68 6.79 8.41 14.49
N SER A 69 7.46 9.08 13.55
CA SER A 69 8.17 8.40 12.47
C SER A 69 9.30 7.53 13.00
N ILE A 70 10.16 8.08 13.87
CA ILE A 70 11.26 7.33 14.51
C ILE A 70 10.72 6.14 15.30
N GLU A 71 9.72 6.36 16.16
CA GLU A 71 9.09 5.30 16.97
C GLU A 71 8.49 4.19 16.09
N SER A 72 7.96 4.55 14.90
CA SER A 72 7.38 3.60 13.94
C SER A 72 8.44 2.77 13.23
N VAL A 73 9.57 3.37 12.87
CA VAL A 73 10.72 2.64 12.31
C VAL A 73 11.29 1.67 13.33
N GLU A 74 11.45 2.10 14.59
CA GLU A 74 11.90 1.24 15.68
C GLU A 74 10.90 0.09 15.97
N ALA A 75 9.63 0.26 15.64
CA ALA A 75 8.60 -0.78 15.72
C ALA A 75 8.59 -1.75 14.54
N GLY A 76 9.34 -1.48 13.46
CA GLY A 76 9.51 -2.38 12.33
C GLY A 76 9.01 -1.86 10.98
N ALA A 77 8.74 -0.55 10.83
CA ALA A 77 8.52 0.04 9.53
C ALA A 77 9.84 0.12 8.75
N CYS A 78 9.82 -0.29 7.48
CA CYS A 78 10.99 -0.24 6.59
C CYS A 78 11.05 1.05 5.76
N SER A 79 9.95 1.79 5.70
CA SER A 79 9.82 3.04 4.95
C SER A 79 8.94 4.04 5.68
N VAL A 80 9.23 5.32 5.51
CA VAL A 80 8.40 6.43 5.99
C VAL A 80 7.93 7.24 4.80
N HIS A 81 6.60 7.38 4.67
CA HIS A 81 5.96 8.28 3.73
C HIS A 81 5.80 9.66 4.36
N VAL A 82 6.52 10.65 3.85
CA VAL A 82 6.68 11.95 4.50
C VAL A 82 5.70 12.97 3.94
N HIS A 83 4.89 13.51 4.84
CA HIS A 83 4.14 14.75 4.66
C HIS A 83 4.41 15.69 5.83
N VAL A 84 4.24 16.97 5.59
CA VAL A 84 4.23 18.02 6.60
C VAL A 84 2.93 18.81 6.49
N ARG A 85 2.53 19.49 7.57
CA ARG A 85 1.27 20.24 7.65
C ARG A 85 1.50 21.65 8.15
N GLU A 86 0.59 22.55 7.78
CA GLU A 86 0.46 23.85 8.41
C GLU A 86 -0.16 23.72 9.81
N GLU A 87 -0.05 24.76 10.63
CA GLU A 87 -0.63 24.81 11.99
C GLU A 87 -2.16 24.57 12.01
N ASN A 88 -2.85 24.98 10.94
CA ASN A 88 -4.29 24.77 10.75
C ASN A 88 -4.64 23.34 10.28
N GLY A 89 -3.64 22.50 10.01
CA GLY A 89 -3.79 21.12 9.59
C GLY A 89 -3.89 20.89 8.09
N PHE A 90 -3.83 21.95 7.27
CA PHE A 90 -3.74 21.76 5.82
C PHE A 90 -2.39 21.16 5.40
N PRO A 91 -2.36 20.42 4.28
CA PRO A 91 -1.09 19.93 3.75
C PRO A 91 -0.17 21.09 3.40
N SER A 92 1.11 20.96 3.72
CA SER A 92 2.11 21.99 3.50
C SER A 92 3.13 21.56 2.47
N GLY A 93 3.49 22.48 1.57
CA GLY A 93 4.65 22.36 0.69
C GLY A 93 5.94 22.93 1.30
N ASP A 94 6.00 23.18 2.61
CA ASP A 94 7.16 23.76 3.28
C ASP A 94 8.37 22.81 3.21
N ARG A 95 9.34 23.20 2.40
CA ARG A 95 10.56 22.44 2.14
C ARG A 95 11.45 22.34 3.39
N GLY A 96 11.53 23.41 4.18
CA GLY A 96 12.34 23.42 5.41
C GLY A 96 11.82 22.44 6.46
N GLN A 97 10.50 22.32 6.59
CA GLN A 97 9.89 21.33 7.45
C GLN A 97 10.10 19.90 6.93
N THR A 98 9.95 19.69 5.61
CA THR A 98 10.21 18.40 4.98
C THR A 98 11.67 17.99 5.15
N GLU A 99 12.62 18.88 4.88
CA GLU A 99 14.06 18.64 5.08
C GLU A 99 14.36 18.27 6.54
N LYS A 100 13.75 18.97 7.51
CA LYS A 100 13.91 18.68 8.94
C LYS A 100 13.49 17.25 9.29
N VAL A 101 12.35 16.77 8.74
CA VAL A 101 11.89 15.38 8.96
C VAL A 101 12.86 14.40 8.31
N VAL A 102 13.20 14.59 7.04
CA VAL A 102 14.11 13.71 6.28
C VAL A 102 15.48 13.64 6.97
N LYS A 103 16.04 14.81 7.35
CA LYS A 103 17.32 14.87 8.04
C LYS A 103 17.30 14.12 9.37
N ALA A 104 16.26 14.30 10.19
CA ALA A 104 16.15 13.62 11.48
C ALA A 104 16.09 12.09 11.31
N LEU A 105 15.38 11.59 10.29
CA LEU A 105 15.33 10.16 9.96
C LEU A 105 16.68 9.65 9.47
N ARG A 106 17.38 10.40 8.60
CA ARG A 106 18.72 10.04 8.10
C ARG A 106 19.77 10.07 9.21
N ASP A 107 19.74 11.08 10.08
CA ASP A 107 20.67 11.17 11.22
C ASP A 107 20.50 9.98 12.18
N ARG A 108 19.27 9.44 12.32
CA ARG A 108 18.98 8.33 13.23
C ARG A 108 19.24 6.96 12.63
N PHE A 109 18.91 6.75 11.35
CA PHE A 109 18.86 5.43 10.71
C PHE A 109 19.79 5.30 9.50
N GLY A 110 20.33 6.40 8.97
CA GLY A 110 21.15 6.38 7.76
C GLY A 110 20.43 5.77 6.58
N GLY A 111 21.06 4.77 5.96
CA GLY A 111 20.49 3.98 4.89
C GLY A 111 19.58 2.83 5.33
N ASP A 112 19.41 2.58 6.63
CA ASP A 112 18.55 1.47 7.11
C ASP A 112 17.06 1.74 6.98
N ILE A 113 16.68 2.96 6.58
CA ILE A 113 15.31 3.36 6.29
C ILE A 113 15.17 3.86 4.86
N HIS A 114 14.09 3.46 4.17
CA HIS A 114 13.66 4.07 2.92
C HIS A 114 12.74 5.27 3.22
N ILE A 115 12.84 6.34 2.44
CA ILE A 115 11.99 7.53 2.58
C ILE A 115 11.29 7.78 1.26
N ASP A 116 9.98 7.85 1.30
CA ASP A 116 9.16 8.23 0.16
C ASP A 116 8.25 9.44 0.49
N GLY A 117 7.67 10.02 -0.53
CA GLY A 117 6.75 11.14 -0.41
C GLY A 117 6.02 11.41 -1.71
N GLU A 118 5.51 12.59 -1.83
CA GLU A 118 4.79 13.02 -3.03
C GLU A 118 5.35 14.34 -3.58
N ALA A 119 5.35 14.47 -4.90
CA ALA A 119 5.66 15.69 -5.61
C ALA A 119 4.35 16.35 -6.07
N LEU A 120 3.72 17.12 -5.18
CA LEU A 120 2.36 17.68 -5.41
C LEU A 120 2.29 19.20 -5.35
N PHE A 121 3.23 19.86 -4.67
CA PHE A 121 3.17 21.29 -4.41
C PHE A 121 4.16 22.05 -5.28
N GLY A 122 3.72 23.17 -5.84
CA GLY A 122 4.52 24.08 -6.64
C GLY A 122 3.65 24.92 -7.58
N GLU A 123 4.10 26.12 -7.94
CA GLU A 123 3.46 26.95 -8.94
C GLU A 123 3.88 26.55 -10.38
N SER A 124 4.94 25.74 -10.47
CA SER A 124 5.46 25.18 -11.72
C SER A 124 5.76 23.68 -11.56
N PHE A 125 5.92 22.97 -12.68
CA PHE A 125 6.33 21.58 -12.67
C PHE A 125 7.74 21.40 -12.08
N GLU A 126 8.64 22.37 -12.31
CA GLU A 126 9.99 22.38 -11.74
C GLU A 126 9.93 22.44 -10.22
N GLU A 127 9.19 23.39 -9.64
CA GLU A 127 8.98 23.50 -8.19
C GLU A 127 8.32 22.26 -7.60
N MET A 128 7.31 21.70 -8.29
CA MET A 128 6.67 20.46 -7.86
C MET A 128 7.68 19.30 -7.73
N MET A 129 8.72 19.27 -8.57
CA MET A 129 9.74 18.21 -8.59
C MET A 129 10.94 18.48 -7.65
N GLU A 130 11.02 19.63 -7.01
CA GLU A 130 12.16 19.98 -6.13
C GLU A 130 12.43 18.95 -5.03
N PRO A 131 11.44 18.35 -4.32
CA PRO A 131 11.72 17.33 -3.31
C PRO A 131 12.43 16.08 -3.87
N ILE A 132 12.30 15.84 -5.17
CA ILE A 132 12.96 14.75 -5.89
C ILE A 132 14.37 15.17 -6.31
N THR A 133 14.51 16.37 -6.88
CA THR A 133 15.79 16.88 -7.41
C THR A 133 16.75 17.28 -6.31
N GLU A 134 16.25 17.62 -5.12
CA GLU A 134 17.02 17.92 -3.90
C GLU A 134 17.28 16.71 -2.99
N ASP A 135 16.95 15.51 -3.47
CA ASP A 135 17.25 14.24 -2.80
C ASP A 135 16.53 14.00 -1.45
N PHE A 136 15.36 14.62 -1.26
CA PHE A 136 14.56 14.36 -0.05
C PHE A 136 13.97 12.95 -0.08
N TYR A 137 13.45 12.52 -1.24
CA TYR A 137 12.77 11.24 -1.40
C TYR A 137 13.53 10.29 -2.31
N GLU A 138 13.46 9.01 -2.00
CA GLU A 138 14.02 7.93 -2.81
C GLU A 138 13.00 7.39 -3.82
N SER A 139 11.73 7.57 -3.53
CA SER A 139 10.61 7.26 -4.41
C SER A 139 9.49 8.26 -4.23
N ALA A 140 8.61 8.36 -5.20
CA ALA A 140 7.40 9.16 -5.08
C ALA A 140 6.23 8.57 -5.85
N ALA A 141 5.01 8.83 -5.37
CA ALA A 141 3.80 8.42 -6.03
C ALA A 141 3.61 9.14 -7.38
N VAL A 142 3.14 8.37 -8.37
CA VAL A 142 2.68 8.86 -9.67
C VAL A 142 1.20 8.53 -9.80
N ASN A 143 0.37 9.55 -9.65
CA ASN A 143 -1.07 9.43 -9.54
C ASN A 143 -1.76 9.57 -10.91
N CYS A 144 -1.86 8.47 -11.68
CA CYS A 144 -2.51 8.47 -13.02
C CYS A 144 -4.04 8.47 -12.90
N HIS A 145 -4.62 9.41 -12.16
CA HIS A 145 -6.01 9.39 -11.74
C HIS A 145 -6.82 10.66 -12.06
N ALA A 146 -8.14 10.51 -12.00
CA ALA A 146 -9.11 11.58 -11.79
C ALA A 146 -10.18 11.02 -10.84
N THR A 147 -10.11 11.38 -9.57
CA THR A 147 -10.91 10.75 -8.50
C THR A 147 -11.43 11.82 -7.55
N PHE A 148 -12.61 11.60 -6.97
CA PHE A 148 -13.07 12.38 -5.85
C PHE A 148 -12.52 11.82 -4.54
N PHE A 149 -12.06 12.71 -3.66
CA PHE A 149 -11.80 12.43 -2.25
C PHE A 149 -12.87 13.15 -1.44
N GLY A 150 -13.93 12.43 -1.07
CA GLY A 150 -15.13 13.07 -0.57
C GLY A 150 -15.69 14.04 -1.63
N ASP A 151 -15.79 15.33 -1.30
CA ASP A 151 -16.32 16.37 -2.17
C ASP A 151 -15.25 17.10 -3.01
N THR A 152 -13.97 16.72 -2.87
CA THR A 152 -12.86 17.34 -3.58
C THR A 152 -12.39 16.45 -4.72
N ILE A 153 -12.28 17.03 -5.92
CA ILE A 153 -11.70 16.31 -7.07
C ILE A 153 -10.18 16.43 -7.04
N SER A 154 -9.51 15.29 -7.21
CA SER A 154 -8.08 15.20 -7.45
C SER A 154 -7.82 14.57 -8.82
N TYR A 155 -6.94 15.20 -9.60
CA TYR A 155 -6.52 14.65 -10.90
C TYR A 155 -5.12 15.11 -11.26
N LEU A 156 -4.40 14.28 -12.02
CA LEU A 156 -3.19 14.70 -12.72
C LEU A 156 -3.37 14.51 -14.23
N ALA A 157 -2.90 15.50 -14.99
CA ALA A 157 -2.91 15.41 -16.45
C ALA A 157 -1.95 14.30 -16.93
N PRO A 158 -2.26 13.60 -18.04
CA PRO A 158 -1.38 12.56 -18.58
C PRO A 158 0.05 13.03 -18.85
N GLN A 159 0.21 14.29 -19.26
CA GLN A 159 1.52 14.90 -19.51
C GLN A 159 2.32 15.03 -18.20
N THR A 160 1.67 15.44 -17.13
CA THR A 160 2.29 15.54 -15.79
C THR A 160 2.74 14.18 -15.31
N CYS A 161 1.88 13.14 -15.41
CA CYS A 161 2.24 11.78 -15.01
C CYS A 161 3.49 11.26 -15.76
N LYS A 162 3.54 11.48 -17.08
CA LYS A 162 4.69 11.07 -17.91
C LYS A 162 5.96 11.82 -17.51
N ALA A 163 5.90 13.13 -17.38
CA ALA A 163 7.04 13.96 -16.99
C ALA A 163 7.54 13.60 -15.58
N THR A 164 6.63 13.31 -14.63
CA THR A 164 7.00 12.86 -13.28
C THR A 164 7.78 11.54 -13.32
N VAL A 165 7.34 10.56 -14.11
CA VAL A 165 8.07 9.30 -14.28
C VAL A 165 9.47 9.54 -14.86
N GLU A 166 9.58 10.37 -15.89
CA GLU A 166 10.86 10.70 -16.53
C GLU A 166 11.83 11.36 -15.56
N VAL A 167 11.36 12.36 -14.78
CA VAL A 167 12.19 13.05 -13.79
C VAL A 167 12.62 12.11 -12.67
N LEU A 168 11.70 11.36 -12.08
CA LEU A 168 12.03 10.37 -11.02
C LEU A 168 13.16 9.46 -11.47
N GLN A 169 13.02 8.84 -12.63
CA GLN A 169 14.02 7.89 -13.12
C GLN A 169 15.35 8.57 -13.54
N ALA A 170 15.30 9.80 -14.06
CA ALA A 170 16.50 10.57 -14.38
C ALA A 170 17.34 10.88 -13.13
N TYR A 171 16.71 11.06 -11.98
CA TYR A 171 17.36 11.24 -10.68
C TYR A 171 17.59 9.94 -9.91
N GLY A 172 17.39 8.78 -10.54
CA GLY A 172 17.56 7.47 -9.92
C GLY A 172 16.55 7.12 -8.84
N LYS A 173 15.40 7.82 -8.85
CA LYS A 173 14.29 7.61 -7.91
C LYS A 173 13.27 6.63 -8.47
N LYS A 174 12.52 5.97 -7.58
CA LYS A 174 11.53 4.98 -7.98
C LYS A 174 10.14 5.61 -8.16
N PRO A 175 9.53 5.52 -9.36
CA PRO A 175 8.12 5.81 -9.52
C PRO A 175 7.26 4.75 -8.82
N LEU A 176 6.34 5.16 -7.97
CA LEU A 176 5.34 4.32 -7.33
C LEU A 176 3.98 4.61 -7.99
N LEU A 177 3.45 3.67 -8.77
CA LEU A 177 2.23 3.88 -9.57
C LEU A 177 1.00 3.75 -8.68
N ALA A 178 0.42 4.88 -8.28
CA ALA A 178 -0.71 4.93 -7.37
C ALA A 178 -2.05 4.83 -8.12
N VAL A 179 -2.93 3.96 -7.63
CA VAL A 179 -4.25 3.68 -8.20
C VAL A 179 -5.31 3.66 -7.10
N TYR A 180 -6.46 4.27 -7.38
CA TYR A 180 -7.58 4.41 -6.46
C TYR A 180 -8.80 3.59 -6.89
N ASN A 181 -8.86 3.27 -8.18
CA ASN A 181 -9.96 2.53 -8.80
C ASN A 181 -9.46 1.80 -10.07
N PRO A 182 -10.26 0.90 -10.67
CA PRO A 182 -9.84 0.15 -11.85
C PRO A 182 -9.51 1.01 -13.08
N GLY A 183 -10.14 2.18 -13.23
CA GLY A 183 -9.87 3.10 -14.32
C GLY A 183 -8.48 3.70 -14.28
N ASP A 184 -7.93 3.88 -13.07
CA ASP A 184 -6.57 4.40 -12.89
C ASP A 184 -5.52 3.39 -13.35
N ILE A 185 -5.79 2.08 -13.20
CA ILE A 185 -4.91 1.01 -13.72
C ILE A 185 -4.86 1.09 -15.25
N ASP A 186 -6.01 1.29 -15.92
CA ASP A 186 -6.05 1.46 -17.37
C ASP A 186 -5.33 2.75 -17.82
N ASN A 187 -5.51 3.86 -17.11
CA ASN A 187 -4.79 5.10 -17.37
C ASN A 187 -3.28 4.90 -17.22
N THR A 188 -2.84 4.29 -16.12
CA THR A 188 -1.43 3.99 -15.84
C THR A 188 -0.83 3.12 -16.94
N TYR A 189 -1.54 2.06 -17.34
CA TYR A 189 -1.11 1.21 -18.46
C TYR A 189 -0.94 2.01 -19.75
N ARG A 190 -1.97 2.78 -20.16
CA ARG A 190 -1.95 3.51 -21.43
C ARG A 190 -0.94 4.65 -21.44
N TRP A 191 -0.73 5.33 -20.29
CA TRP A 191 0.09 6.53 -20.27
C TRP A 191 1.56 6.26 -20.00
N VAL A 192 1.90 5.29 -19.16
CA VAL A 192 3.29 5.09 -18.72
C VAL A 192 3.84 3.68 -18.94
N ILE A 193 3.04 2.61 -18.82
CA ILE A 193 3.55 1.24 -18.99
C ILE A 193 3.65 0.87 -20.46
N LYS A 194 2.55 0.93 -21.21
CA LYS A 194 2.51 0.57 -22.64
C LYS A 194 3.50 1.34 -23.50
N PRO A 195 3.75 2.65 -23.27
CA PRO A 195 4.81 3.38 -23.97
C PRO A 195 6.23 2.99 -23.55
N GLY A 196 6.41 2.18 -22.50
CA GLY A 196 7.72 1.79 -21.97
C GLY A 196 8.43 2.90 -21.21
N LEU A 197 7.69 3.81 -20.58
CA LEU A 197 8.29 4.92 -19.83
C LEU A 197 8.79 4.51 -18.45
N VAL A 198 8.19 3.50 -17.83
CA VAL A 198 8.57 3.03 -16.49
C VAL A 198 9.49 1.83 -16.58
N ASN A 199 10.61 1.88 -15.85
CA ASN A 199 11.57 0.79 -15.77
C ASN A 199 11.12 -0.29 -14.77
N PRO A 200 11.25 -1.59 -15.11
CA PRO A 200 10.97 -2.68 -14.17
C PRO A 200 12.03 -2.73 -13.05
N PRO A 201 11.70 -3.37 -11.90
CA PRO A 201 10.38 -3.88 -11.55
C PRO A 201 9.37 -2.76 -11.39
N ILE A 202 8.11 -2.95 -11.79
CA ILE A 202 7.06 -1.95 -11.61
C ILE A 202 6.56 -2.04 -10.16
N SER A 203 6.34 -0.89 -9.53
CA SER A 203 5.85 -0.82 -8.16
C SER A 203 4.51 -0.10 -8.13
N TRP A 204 3.51 -0.75 -7.57
CA TRP A 204 2.14 -0.27 -7.48
C TRP A 204 1.77 0.12 -6.06
N ILE A 205 0.94 1.14 -5.93
CA ILE A 205 0.27 1.49 -4.67
C ILE A 205 -1.24 1.44 -4.91
N ILE A 206 -1.96 0.64 -4.13
CA ILE A 206 -3.42 0.64 -4.10
C ILE A 206 -3.88 1.53 -2.94
N VAL A 207 -4.57 2.62 -3.25
CA VAL A 207 -5.17 3.54 -2.28
C VAL A 207 -6.69 3.41 -2.39
N ALA A 208 -7.24 2.37 -1.78
CA ALA A 208 -8.66 2.05 -1.84
C ALA A 208 -9.30 2.12 -0.44
N GLY A 209 -10.62 2.19 -0.38
CA GLY A 209 -11.36 2.31 0.87
C GLY A 209 -11.77 3.74 1.24
N MET A 210 -11.39 4.72 0.42
CA MET A 210 -11.78 6.13 0.62
C MET A 210 -13.08 6.48 -0.10
N PRO A 211 -13.87 7.43 0.44
CA PRO A 211 -15.03 7.97 -0.27
C PRO A 211 -14.64 8.58 -1.62
N GLY A 212 -15.35 8.20 -2.69
CA GLY A 212 -15.07 8.66 -4.06
C GLY A 212 -14.06 7.84 -4.85
N GLY A 213 -13.24 7.01 -4.18
CA GLY A 213 -12.34 6.05 -4.80
C GLY A 213 -13.00 4.67 -5.00
N ALA A 214 -12.39 3.62 -4.46
CA ALA A 214 -12.97 2.27 -4.39
C ALA A 214 -13.45 2.00 -2.95
N PRO A 215 -14.69 2.37 -2.60
CA PRO A 215 -15.20 2.26 -1.23
C PRO A 215 -15.35 0.79 -0.82
N MET A 216 -15.09 0.54 0.46
CA MET A 216 -15.19 -0.77 1.10
C MET A 216 -16.17 -0.67 2.26
N TRP A 217 -17.44 -1.01 2.01
CA TRP A 217 -18.54 -0.80 2.96
C TRP A 217 -18.67 -1.91 4.01
N ASP A 218 -18.13 -3.08 3.71
CA ASP A 218 -18.18 -4.28 4.54
C ASP A 218 -17.00 -5.21 4.18
N PRO A 219 -16.74 -6.28 4.97
CA PRO A 219 -15.64 -7.19 4.70
C PRO A 219 -15.71 -7.92 3.34
N ILE A 220 -16.91 -8.16 2.80
CA ILE A 220 -17.06 -8.83 1.50
C ILE A 220 -16.65 -7.87 0.40
N SER A 221 -17.21 -6.66 0.38
CA SER A 221 -16.84 -5.62 -0.61
C SER A 221 -15.36 -5.26 -0.54
N MET A 222 -14.75 -5.29 0.65
CA MET A 222 -13.31 -5.12 0.82
C MET A 222 -12.52 -6.23 0.12
N CYS A 223 -12.88 -7.50 0.34
CA CYS A 223 -12.21 -8.64 -0.30
C CYS A 223 -12.37 -8.59 -1.83
N GLU A 224 -13.60 -8.37 -2.31
CA GLU A 224 -13.90 -8.29 -3.75
C GLU A 224 -13.11 -7.17 -4.42
N THR A 225 -13.09 -5.98 -3.82
CA THR A 225 -12.40 -4.81 -4.36
C THR A 225 -10.89 -5.04 -4.43
N LEU A 226 -10.26 -5.49 -3.35
CA LEU A 226 -8.81 -5.70 -3.35
C LEU A 226 -8.41 -6.80 -4.35
N VAL A 227 -9.10 -7.94 -4.35
CA VAL A 227 -8.80 -9.04 -5.28
C VAL A 227 -9.02 -8.60 -6.72
N TYR A 228 -10.06 -7.82 -7.01
CA TYR A 228 -10.31 -7.30 -8.34
C TYR A 228 -9.18 -6.36 -8.81
N LEU A 229 -8.75 -5.39 -7.97
CA LEU A 229 -7.65 -4.49 -8.31
C LEU A 229 -6.34 -5.24 -8.54
N LEU A 230 -6.01 -6.22 -7.71
CA LEU A 230 -4.82 -7.07 -7.87
C LEU A 230 -4.85 -7.84 -9.20
N ARG A 231 -6.01 -8.39 -9.58
CA ARG A 231 -6.17 -9.06 -10.87
C ARG A 231 -5.99 -8.09 -12.03
N ARG A 232 -6.56 -6.89 -11.94
CA ARG A 232 -6.41 -5.87 -12.98
C ARG A 232 -4.95 -5.40 -13.14
N ILE A 233 -4.21 -5.27 -12.03
CA ILE A 233 -2.77 -4.99 -12.08
C ILE A 233 -2.04 -6.12 -12.82
N LYS A 234 -2.33 -7.39 -12.49
CA LYS A 234 -1.72 -8.54 -13.14
C LYS A 234 -2.02 -8.63 -14.65
N ASP A 235 -3.16 -8.08 -15.11
CA ASP A 235 -3.50 -8.06 -16.54
C ASP A 235 -2.62 -7.09 -17.34
N VAL A 236 -1.98 -6.12 -16.69
CA VAL A 236 -1.21 -5.04 -17.35
C VAL A 236 0.27 -5.00 -16.96
N ASP A 237 0.64 -5.69 -15.89
CA ASP A 237 2.02 -5.86 -15.42
C ASP A 237 2.46 -7.29 -15.73
N GLU A 238 3.39 -7.42 -16.68
CA GLU A 238 3.89 -8.71 -17.18
C GLU A 238 4.84 -9.41 -16.19
N SER A 239 5.17 -8.77 -15.06
CA SER A 239 5.99 -9.41 -14.04
C SER A 239 5.26 -10.61 -13.41
N GLU A 240 6.00 -11.66 -13.10
CA GLU A 240 5.46 -12.87 -12.49
C GLU A 240 4.80 -12.54 -11.13
N HIS A 241 5.45 -11.67 -10.36
CA HIS A 241 4.99 -11.17 -9.06
C HIS A 241 5.05 -9.64 -9.01
N PRO A 242 3.97 -8.93 -9.40
CA PRO A 242 3.92 -7.47 -9.27
C PRO A 242 4.17 -7.01 -7.83
N SER A 243 5.05 -6.03 -7.65
CA SER A 243 5.24 -5.42 -6.33
C SER A 243 4.08 -4.47 -6.02
N VAL A 244 3.21 -4.85 -5.11
CA VAL A 244 2.03 -4.07 -4.74
C VAL A 244 2.07 -3.69 -3.27
N THR A 245 1.95 -2.41 -2.97
CA THR A 245 1.71 -1.88 -1.62
C THR A 245 0.23 -1.49 -1.49
N VAL A 246 -0.43 -1.94 -0.44
CA VAL A 246 -1.82 -1.61 -0.14
C VAL A 246 -1.86 -0.62 1.00
N CYS A 247 -2.42 0.58 0.74
CA CYS A 247 -2.70 1.55 1.79
C CYS A 247 -3.96 1.14 2.55
N SER A 248 -3.87 1.11 3.87
CA SER A 248 -4.96 0.68 4.77
C SER A 248 -5.98 1.79 4.98
N CYS A 249 -6.65 2.23 3.88
CA CYS A 249 -7.48 3.42 3.89
C CYS A 249 -8.85 3.22 4.55
N GLY A 250 -9.31 4.29 5.17
CA GLY A 250 -10.66 4.42 5.69
C GLY A 250 -11.03 3.42 6.79
N ARG A 251 -12.30 3.04 6.82
CA ARG A 251 -12.85 2.12 7.84
C ARG A 251 -12.30 0.70 7.73
N ALA A 252 -11.88 0.25 6.54
CA ALA A 252 -11.35 -1.10 6.33
C ALA A 252 -10.01 -1.35 7.04
N SER A 253 -9.14 -0.31 7.14
CA SER A 253 -7.89 -0.23 7.92
C SER A 253 -7.23 -1.58 8.28
N PHE A 254 -7.33 -2.03 9.52
CA PHE A 254 -6.71 -3.24 10.04
C PHE A 254 -7.11 -4.55 9.29
N TYR A 255 -8.39 -4.67 8.87
CA TYR A 255 -8.81 -5.85 8.08
C TYR A 255 -8.19 -5.83 6.68
N LEU A 256 -8.09 -4.66 6.07
CA LEU A 256 -7.45 -4.50 4.77
C LEU A 256 -5.94 -4.78 4.85
N THR A 257 -5.26 -4.32 5.91
CA THR A 257 -3.86 -4.66 6.20
C THR A 257 -3.67 -6.18 6.29
N THR A 258 -4.55 -6.87 7.04
CA THR A 258 -4.47 -8.33 7.21
C THR A 258 -4.66 -9.05 5.89
N LEU A 259 -5.67 -8.67 5.10
CA LEU A 259 -5.95 -9.25 3.80
C LEU A 259 -4.78 -9.03 2.82
N ALA A 260 -4.23 -7.82 2.78
CA ALA A 260 -3.11 -7.48 1.91
C ALA A 260 -1.86 -8.32 2.24
N ILE A 261 -1.50 -8.45 3.52
CA ILE A 261 -0.37 -9.29 3.95
C ILE A 261 -0.60 -10.76 3.57
N MET A 262 -1.81 -11.29 3.78
CA MET A 262 -2.19 -12.66 3.42
C MET A 262 -2.06 -12.90 1.90
N LEU A 263 -2.40 -11.89 1.07
CA LEU A 263 -2.32 -11.99 -0.39
C LEU A 263 -0.92 -11.69 -0.97
N GLY A 264 0.11 -11.57 -0.11
CA GLY A 264 1.49 -11.38 -0.56
C GLY A 264 1.91 -9.93 -0.81
N CYS A 265 1.03 -8.96 -0.57
CA CYS A 265 1.32 -7.53 -0.75
C CYS A 265 2.22 -6.96 0.37
N ASN A 266 2.83 -5.81 0.08
CA ASN A 266 3.32 -4.87 1.08
C ASN A 266 2.15 -4.03 1.61
N VAL A 267 2.34 -3.35 2.74
CA VAL A 267 1.28 -2.53 3.35
C VAL A 267 1.78 -1.15 3.75
N ARG A 268 0.91 -0.14 3.59
CA ARG A 268 1.09 1.19 4.17
C ARG A 268 0.04 1.39 5.24
N VAL A 269 0.49 1.81 6.43
CA VAL A 269 -0.34 2.02 7.61
C VAL A 269 -0.02 3.36 8.25
N GLY A 270 -0.97 3.93 8.97
CA GLY A 270 -0.74 5.19 9.69
C GLY A 270 -1.95 6.10 9.69
N LYS A 271 -1.80 7.24 10.37
CA LYS A 271 -2.85 8.24 10.55
C LYS A 271 -3.18 9.01 9.26
N GLU A 272 -2.35 8.87 8.22
CA GLU A 272 -2.69 9.37 6.89
C GLU A 272 -3.83 8.61 6.25
N ASP A 273 -3.77 7.27 6.32
CA ASP A 273 -4.68 6.41 5.58
C ASP A 273 -5.95 6.08 6.33
N SER A 274 -5.91 6.05 7.67
CA SER A 274 -7.07 5.76 8.52
C SER A 274 -7.00 6.51 9.84
N ILE A 275 -8.17 6.78 10.41
CA ILE A 275 -8.31 7.24 11.79
C ILE A 275 -8.73 6.12 12.74
N TYR A 276 -9.16 4.98 12.23
CA TYR A 276 -9.74 3.89 13.02
C TYR A 276 -8.75 2.78 13.31
N MET A 277 -8.74 2.31 14.56
CA MET A 277 -7.96 1.13 14.96
C MET A 277 -8.55 -0.17 14.41
N LEU A 278 -9.87 -0.29 14.39
CA LEU A 278 -10.62 -1.46 13.91
C LEU A 278 -11.84 -1.01 13.09
N PRO A 279 -12.23 -1.77 12.07
CA PRO A 279 -13.45 -1.47 11.31
C PRO A 279 -14.73 -1.55 12.14
N THR A 280 -14.69 -2.28 13.24
CA THR A 280 -15.86 -2.62 14.09
C THR A 280 -16.07 -1.71 15.29
N SER A 281 -15.19 -0.72 15.50
CA SER A 281 -15.30 0.26 16.57
C SER A 281 -14.96 1.67 16.07
N ASP A 282 -15.35 2.67 16.85
CA ASP A 282 -15.00 4.08 16.62
C ASP A 282 -13.71 4.49 17.36
N ASP A 283 -12.99 3.53 17.91
CA ASP A 283 -11.69 3.80 18.54
C ASP A 283 -10.70 4.31 17.51
N VAL A 284 -10.13 5.48 17.78
CA VAL A 284 -9.19 6.13 16.88
C VAL A 284 -7.75 5.71 17.13
N ILE A 285 -6.92 5.82 16.09
CA ILE A 285 -5.49 5.56 16.17
C ILE A 285 -4.83 6.58 17.10
N VAL A 286 -4.22 6.08 18.17
CA VAL A 286 -3.50 6.91 19.15
C VAL A 286 -2.09 7.23 18.67
N SER A 287 -1.35 6.25 18.15
CA SER A 287 0.00 6.45 17.63
C SER A 287 0.27 5.60 16.40
N ASN A 288 1.13 6.09 15.51
CA ASN A 288 1.58 5.35 14.33
C ASN A 288 2.37 4.09 14.70
N LYS A 289 3.20 4.16 15.74
CA LYS A 289 3.92 3.01 16.30
C LYS A 289 2.99 1.81 16.53
N LYS A 290 1.82 2.05 17.14
CA LYS A 290 0.89 0.97 17.49
C LYS A 290 0.33 0.26 16.27
N VAL A 291 0.00 0.97 15.19
CA VAL A 291 -0.49 0.33 13.96
C VAL A 291 0.62 -0.40 13.21
N VAL A 292 1.87 0.09 13.30
CA VAL A 292 3.04 -0.66 12.78
C VAL A 292 3.27 -1.94 13.57
N GLU A 293 3.25 -1.89 14.91
CA GLU A 293 3.36 -3.08 15.77
C GLU A 293 2.29 -4.13 15.44
N GLN A 294 1.06 -3.69 15.17
CA GLN A 294 -0.01 -4.59 14.73
C GLN A 294 0.28 -5.22 13.37
N ALA A 295 0.72 -4.44 12.38
CA ALA A 295 1.08 -4.96 11.07
C ALA A 295 2.22 -5.98 11.15
N VAL A 296 3.25 -5.71 11.96
CA VAL A 296 4.36 -6.65 12.25
C VAL A 296 3.83 -7.95 12.89
N ALA A 297 2.94 -7.84 13.86
CA ALA A 297 2.36 -9.02 14.52
C ALA A 297 1.56 -9.88 13.55
N ILE A 298 0.72 -9.24 12.69
CA ILE A 298 -0.04 -9.95 11.65
C ILE A 298 0.91 -10.65 10.68
N ALA A 299 1.93 -9.94 10.19
CA ALA A 299 2.90 -10.51 9.25
C ALA A 299 3.53 -11.79 9.81
N ARG A 300 4.02 -11.74 11.05
CA ARG A 300 4.62 -12.90 11.73
C ARG A 300 3.63 -14.04 11.98
N MET A 301 2.38 -13.74 12.34
CA MET A 301 1.33 -14.74 12.48
C MET A 301 1.02 -15.46 11.16
N LEU A 302 1.19 -14.76 10.03
CA LEU A 302 1.01 -15.31 8.68
C LEU A 302 2.31 -15.91 8.10
N GLY A 303 3.38 -16.01 8.90
CA GLY A 303 4.67 -16.60 8.48
C GLY A 303 5.54 -15.69 7.63
N ARG A 304 5.27 -14.37 7.64
CA ARG A 304 6.07 -13.37 6.91
C ARG A 304 6.84 -12.46 7.86
N GLU A 305 8.08 -12.12 7.53
CA GLU A 305 8.89 -11.19 8.34
C GLU A 305 8.90 -9.77 7.72
N PRO A 306 8.90 -8.71 8.54
CA PRO A 306 9.09 -7.36 8.05
C PRO A 306 10.43 -7.20 7.31
N MET A 307 10.41 -6.44 6.21
CA MET A 307 11.62 -6.02 5.51
C MET A 307 12.38 -4.95 6.31
N THR A 308 13.69 -4.94 6.16
CA THR A 308 14.52 -3.76 6.44
C THR A 308 14.39 -2.73 5.32
N GLY A 309 14.84 -1.48 5.54
CA GLY A 309 14.89 -0.48 4.48
C GLY A 309 15.74 -0.89 3.29
N HIS A 310 16.83 -1.63 3.52
CA HIS A 310 17.67 -2.18 2.44
C HIS A 310 16.92 -3.24 1.61
N GLU A 311 16.28 -4.19 2.25
CA GLU A 311 15.49 -5.23 1.57
C GLU A 311 14.28 -4.64 0.82
N TYR A 312 13.68 -3.57 1.36
CA TYR A 312 12.61 -2.88 0.67
C TYR A 312 13.13 -2.18 -0.61
N ARG A 313 14.28 -1.48 -0.56
CA ARG A 313 14.91 -0.92 -1.79
C ARG A 313 15.22 -2.00 -2.82
N GLU A 314 15.77 -3.11 -2.38
CA GLU A 314 16.08 -4.25 -3.27
C GLU A 314 14.79 -4.77 -3.94
N SER A 315 13.70 -4.92 -3.20
CA SER A 315 12.39 -5.33 -3.75
C SER A 315 11.83 -4.34 -4.78
N LEU A 316 12.19 -3.05 -4.66
CA LEU A 316 11.86 -2.00 -5.61
C LEU A 316 12.82 -1.93 -6.81
N GLY A 317 13.88 -2.76 -6.84
CA GLY A 317 14.93 -2.72 -7.86
C GLY A 317 15.83 -1.49 -7.76
N MET A 318 15.91 -0.88 -6.58
CA MET A 318 16.76 0.29 -6.33
C MET A 318 18.16 -0.12 -5.92
N LYS A 319 19.12 0.78 -6.15
CA LYS A 319 20.48 0.58 -5.65
C LYS A 319 20.51 0.67 -4.12
N PRO A 320 21.46 0.00 -3.44
CA PRO A 320 21.73 0.25 -2.03
C PRO A 320 21.99 1.74 -1.78
N PHE A 321 21.58 2.19 -0.58
CA PHE A 321 21.80 3.57 -0.14
C PHE A 321 23.28 3.83 0.12
#